data_3de12f2a9ad3a6f4d872e19ada4966fb
#
_entry.id   3de12f2a9ad3a6f4d872e19ada4966fb
#
_cell.length_a   1.000
_cell.length_b   1.000
_cell.length_c   1.000
_cell.angle_alpha   90.00
_cell.angle_beta   90.00
_cell.angle_gamma   90.00
#
_symmetry.space_group_name_H-M   'P 1'
#
loop_
_entity.id
_entity.type
_entity.pdbx_description
1 polymer ?
#
loop_
_entity_poly.entity_id
_entity_poly.type
_entity_poly.pdbx_seq_one_letter_code
_entity_poly.pdbx_strand_id
1 'polypeptide(L)'
;MNNIIFCFIFSICFSLSLVQAQCDQPIFKTISFTNGTEVESSYCGTVNDRGQRDGQGRLEYINYHITYKEGIWENDQLNGEGKTVFTNGEEYEGVYENGQLIKGVFTSNINGDLWTYNGEFNGNYFQGVGIEKREVNNQIIIKEGEFFSDKLYQGTETVLFTNSGIKIISEYVKGISSVVNRNDINTYKAEDVVGDTEFIEVNLLQRGTVVDSRLAYDIELEINGVKGEWLLDSGAMGFTIGNIMFERLIANGVNYKDLNKTVKSFGIGGEAFGDLVVLEEVKIGDYIVKNVVATVLDTPSSLLGTGFLLKFSNVIWNMKDKKLTLYK
;
A
#
# COMPACT_ATOMS: atom_id res chain seq x y z
N MET A 1 -2.25 21.17 -25.58
CA MET A 1 -3.05 20.14 -26.24
C MET A 1 -3.28 19.06 -25.19
N ASN A 2 -4.49 19.08 -24.63
CA ASN A 2 -4.88 18.25 -23.49
C ASN A 2 -5.14 16.82 -23.96
N ASN A 3 -4.31 15.87 -23.53
CA ASN A 3 -4.63 14.46 -23.63
C ASN A 3 -5.40 14.07 -22.37
N ILE A 4 -6.71 14.13 -22.48
CA ILE A 4 -7.63 13.49 -21.53
C ILE A 4 -7.59 12.00 -21.84
N ILE A 5 -6.94 11.24 -20.95
CA ILE A 5 -7.06 9.79 -20.94
C ILE A 5 -8.46 9.47 -20.41
N PHE A 6 -9.38 9.15 -21.32
CA PHE A 6 -10.67 8.56 -20.99
C PHE A 6 -10.42 7.15 -20.44
N CYS A 7 -10.46 7.02 -19.12
CA CYS A 7 -10.62 5.74 -18.48
C CYS A 7 -12.04 5.23 -18.83
N PHE A 8 -12.13 4.32 -19.79
CA PHE A 8 -13.36 3.56 -20.04
C PHE A 8 -13.58 2.63 -18.84
N ILE A 9 -14.28 3.14 -17.84
CA ILE A 9 -14.95 2.29 -16.88
C ILE A 9 -16.07 1.61 -17.71
N PHE A 10 -15.83 0.38 -18.12
CA PHE A 10 -16.91 -0.50 -18.52
C PHE A 10 -17.74 -0.77 -17.25
N SER A 11 -18.62 0.19 -16.96
CA SER A 11 -19.76 -0.06 -16.11
C SER A 11 -20.66 -1.01 -16.90
N ILE A 12 -20.39 -2.30 -16.78
CA ILE A 12 -21.41 -3.30 -17.08
C ILE A 12 -22.38 -3.19 -15.91
N CYS A 13 -23.27 -2.19 -15.99
CA CYS A 13 -24.52 -2.22 -15.28
C CYS A 13 -25.34 -3.36 -15.89
N PHE A 14 -25.01 -4.59 -15.55
CA PHE A 14 -26.01 -5.62 -15.57
C PHE A 14 -26.97 -5.28 -14.42
N SER A 15 -28.07 -4.66 -14.77
CA SER A 15 -29.25 -4.71 -13.93
C SER A 15 -29.60 -6.22 -13.82
N LEU A 16 -28.99 -6.92 -12.87
CA LEU A 16 -29.69 -8.02 -12.25
C LEU A 16 -30.98 -7.38 -11.71
N SER A 17 -32.02 -7.43 -12.53
CA SER A 17 -33.36 -7.26 -12.01
C SER A 17 -33.43 -8.32 -10.91
N LEU A 18 -33.32 -7.88 -9.68
CA LEU A 18 -33.65 -8.64 -8.49
C LEU A 18 -35.00 -9.29 -8.79
N VAL A 19 -34.96 -10.51 -9.29
CA VAL A 19 -36.04 -11.44 -9.08
C VAL A 19 -35.92 -11.79 -7.60
N GLN A 20 -36.35 -10.87 -6.77
CA GLN A 20 -36.87 -11.18 -5.47
C GLN A 20 -38.17 -11.94 -5.80
N ALA A 21 -38.03 -13.11 -6.41
CA ALA A 21 -39.09 -14.07 -6.54
C ALA A 21 -39.46 -14.36 -5.10
N GLN A 22 -40.60 -13.81 -4.70
CA GLN A 22 -41.29 -14.21 -3.49
C GLN A 22 -41.44 -15.72 -3.63
N CYS A 23 -40.57 -16.46 -2.95
CA CYS A 23 -40.55 -17.91 -3.07
C CYS A 23 -41.70 -18.44 -2.25
N ASP A 24 -42.80 -18.76 -2.90
CA ASP A 24 -44.03 -19.25 -2.26
C ASP A 24 -43.80 -20.61 -1.54
N GLN A 25 -42.77 -21.36 -1.92
CA GLN A 25 -42.42 -22.65 -1.30
C GLN A 25 -40.92 -22.93 -1.34
N PRO A 26 -40.13 -22.47 -0.35
CA PRO A 26 -38.71 -22.80 -0.25
C PRO A 26 -38.49 -24.30 0.05
N ILE A 27 -37.49 -24.87 -0.57
CA ILE A 27 -37.07 -26.26 -0.31
C ILE A 27 -36.07 -26.25 0.86
N PHE A 28 -36.45 -26.81 1.99
CA PHE A 28 -35.58 -26.98 3.14
C PHE A 28 -34.76 -28.25 3.04
N LYS A 29 -33.45 -28.14 3.19
CA LYS A 29 -32.51 -29.29 3.20
C LYS A 29 -31.39 -29.07 4.19
N THR A 30 -30.92 -30.13 4.80
CA THR A 30 -29.65 -30.17 5.51
C THR A 30 -28.53 -30.44 4.51
N ILE A 31 -27.52 -29.58 4.49
CA ILE A 31 -26.31 -29.73 3.68
C ILE A 31 -25.22 -30.33 4.57
N SER A 32 -24.71 -31.53 4.20
CA SER A 32 -23.59 -32.16 4.88
C SER A 32 -22.29 -31.85 4.13
N PHE A 33 -21.33 -31.24 4.83
CA PHE A 33 -20.01 -30.98 4.31
C PHE A 33 -19.04 -32.13 4.53
N THR A 34 -17.96 -32.19 3.76
CA THR A 34 -16.95 -33.26 3.83
C THR A 34 -16.23 -33.38 5.17
N ASN A 35 -16.23 -32.28 5.96
CA ASN A 35 -15.69 -32.23 7.33
C ASN A 35 -16.68 -32.75 8.41
N GLY A 36 -17.84 -33.25 8.00
CA GLY A 36 -18.89 -33.71 8.89
C GLY A 36 -19.81 -32.60 9.45
N THR A 37 -19.64 -31.37 9.04
CA THR A 37 -20.55 -30.28 9.45
C THR A 37 -21.86 -30.40 8.70
N GLU A 38 -22.98 -30.32 9.41
CA GLU A 38 -24.33 -30.26 8.86
C GLU A 38 -24.91 -28.84 9.05
N VAL A 39 -25.48 -28.29 8.00
CA VAL A 39 -26.05 -26.94 8.00
C VAL A 39 -27.44 -26.96 7.41
N GLU A 40 -28.40 -26.42 8.14
CA GLU A 40 -29.75 -26.20 7.62
C GLU A 40 -29.74 -25.10 6.56
N SER A 41 -30.51 -25.30 5.51
CA SER A 41 -30.59 -24.34 4.41
C SER A 41 -31.98 -24.31 3.79
N SER A 42 -32.30 -23.19 3.15
CA SER A 42 -33.49 -23.05 2.33
C SER A 42 -33.10 -22.64 0.92
N TYR A 43 -33.66 -23.30 -0.07
CA TYR A 43 -33.42 -22.99 -1.48
C TYR A 43 -34.70 -22.53 -2.15
N CYS A 44 -34.57 -21.43 -2.92
CA CYS A 44 -35.58 -20.88 -3.77
C CYS A 44 -35.07 -20.80 -5.21
N GLY A 45 -35.58 -21.62 -6.08
CA GLY A 45 -35.17 -21.68 -7.48
C GLY A 45 -35.60 -22.96 -8.17
N THR A 46 -35.09 -23.16 -9.38
CA THR A 46 -35.37 -24.32 -10.20
C THR A 46 -34.52 -25.53 -9.78
N VAL A 47 -35.09 -26.72 -9.97
CA VAL A 47 -34.40 -28.00 -9.75
C VAL A 47 -34.58 -28.90 -10.97
N ASN A 48 -33.61 -29.76 -11.25
CA ASN A 48 -33.68 -30.79 -12.26
C ASN A 48 -34.51 -32.02 -11.78
N ASP A 49 -34.72 -32.99 -12.69
CA ASP A 49 -35.48 -34.20 -12.40
C ASP A 49 -34.94 -35.05 -11.24
N ARG A 50 -33.69 -34.82 -10.82
CA ARG A 50 -33.04 -35.48 -9.66
C ARG A 50 -33.22 -34.67 -8.37
N GLY A 51 -33.92 -33.53 -8.42
CA GLY A 51 -34.11 -32.61 -7.30
C GLY A 51 -32.84 -31.86 -6.89
N GLN A 52 -31.87 -31.75 -7.80
CA GLN A 52 -30.68 -30.94 -7.63
C GLN A 52 -30.96 -29.50 -8.11
N ARG A 53 -30.36 -28.50 -7.48
CA ARG A 53 -30.46 -27.10 -7.90
C ARG A 53 -29.91 -26.97 -9.32
N ASP A 54 -30.71 -26.39 -10.20
CA ASP A 54 -30.40 -26.25 -11.62
C ASP A 54 -31.15 -25.05 -12.20
N GLY A 55 -30.49 -24.13 -12.89
CA GLY A 55 -31.01 -22.85 -13.33
C GLY A 55 -30.89 -21.75 -12.27
N GLN A 56 -31.73 -20.72 -12.37
CA GLN A 56 -31.71 -19.58 -11.46
C GLN A 56 -32.19 -19.97 -10.06
N GLY A 57 -31.50 -19.50 -9.02
CA GLY A 57 -31.93 -19.75 -7.64
C GLY A 57 -31.05 -19.12 -6.57
N ARG A 58 -31.59 -19.08 -5.37
CA ARG A 58 -30.94 -18.57 -4.16
C ARG A 58 -31.00 -19.60 -3.06
N LEU A 59 -29.83 -19.88 -2.46
CA LEU A 59 -29.63 -20.76 -1.33
C LEU A 59 -29.26 -19.95 -0.11
N GLU A 60 -30.08 -19.98 0.92
CA GLU A 60 -29.80 -19.35 2.21
C GLU A 60 -29.35 -20.40 3.21
N TYR A 61 -28.35 -20.05 4.02
CA TYR A 61 -27.81 -20.90 5.07
C TYR A 61 -28.26 -20.38 6.43
N ILE A 62 -28.60 -21.31 7.33
CA ILE A 62 -29.07 -21.01 8.67
C ILE A 62 -27.95 -21.29 9.65
N ASN A 63 -27.58 -20.27 10.47
CA ASN A 63 -26.50 -20.36 11.46
C ASN A 63 -25.14 -20.80 10.91
N TYR A 64 -24.79 -20.34 9.73
CA TYR A 64 -23.52 -20.65 9.08
C TYR A 64 -22.76 -19.36 8.72
N HIS A 65 -21.45 -19.46 8.43
CA HIS A 65 -20.64 -18.29 8.07
C HIS A 65 -20.97 -17.71 6.69
N ILE A 66 -21.64 -18.47 5.82
CA ILE A 66 -22.22 -17.97 4.58
C ILE A 66 -23.68 -17.62 4.85
N THR A 67 -24.10 -16.41 4.45
CA THR A 67 -25.50 -15.99 4.56
C THR A 67 -26.31 -16.58 3.42
N TYR A 68 -25.86 -16.36 2.17
CA TYR A 68 -26.53 -16.92 1.00
C TYR A 68 -25.58 -17.06 -0.20
N LYS A 69 -26.01 -17.89 -1.14
CA LYS A 69 -25.50 -17.95 -2.51
C LYS A 69 -26.65 -17.80 -3.48
N GLU A 70 -26.49 -16.99 -4.51
CA GLU A 70 -27.49 -16.82 -5.57
C GLU A 70 -26.83 -16.77 -6.95
N GLY A 71 -27.60 -17.16 -7.98
CA GLY A 71 -27.10 -17.15 -9.35
C GLY A 71 -27.59 -18.33 -10.16
N ILE A 72 -26.77 -18.72 -11.14
CA ILE A 72 -27.03 -19.85 -12.02
C ILE A 72 -26.45 -21.10 -11.39
N TRP A 73 -27.29 -22.12 -11.23
CA TRP A 73 -26.94 -23.40 -10.66
C TRP A 73 -26.94 -24.50 -11.72
N GLU A 74 -26.04 -25.43 -11.59
CA GLU A 74 -25.98 -26.67 -12.35
C GLU A 74 -25.56 -27.81 -11.42
N ASN A 75 -26.38 -28.86 -11.35
CA ASN A 75 -26.10 -30.05 -10.51
C ASN A 75 -25.67 -29.70 -9.06
N ASP A 76 -26.45 -28.85 -8.37
CA ASP A 76 -26.21 -28.37 -6.99
C ASP A 76 -25.02 -27.42 -6.79
N GLN A 77 -24.35 -26.97 -7.83
CA GLN A 77 -23.22 -26.04 -7.78
C GLN A 77 -23.53 -24.74 -8.54
N LEU A 78 -23.01 -23.60 -8.07
CA LEU A 78 -23.00 -22.39 -8.87
C LEU A 78 -22.16 -22.62 -10.13
N ASN A 79 -22.72 -22.39 -11.31
CA ASN A 79 -22.07 -22.57 -12.58
C ASN A 79 -22.59 -21.51 -13.58
N GLY A 80 -21.86 -20.43 -13.72
CA GLY A 80 -22.26 -19.20 -14.41
C GLY A 80 -22.21 -17.99 -13.49
N GLU A 81 -22.98 -16.96 -13.80
CA GLU A 81 -23.09 -15.74 -13.00
C GLU A 81 -23.68 -16.05 -11.62
N GLY A 82 -23.02 -15.54 -10.56
CA GLY A 82 -23.48 -15.79 -9.21
C GLY A 82 -22.83 -14.86 -8.16
N LYS A 83 -23.42 -14.94 -6.96
CA LYS A 83 -22.99 -14.15 -5.79
C LYS A 83 -22.96 -15.03 -4.54
N THR A 84 -21.95 -14.84 -3.72
CA THR A 84 -21.83 -15.44 -2.37
C THR A 84 -21.67 -14.32 -1.36
N VAL A 85 -22.48 -14.30 -0.31
CA VAL A 85 -22.44 -13.31 0.76
C VAL A 85 -22.19 -14.02 2.09
N PHE A 86 -21.23 -13.50 2.84
CA PHE A 86 -20.82 -14.01 4.14
C PHE A 86 -21.41 -13.18 5.30
N THR A 87 -21.51 -13.77 6.46
CA THR A 87 -22.05 -13.10 7.67
C THR A 87 -21.16 -11.96 8.19
N ASN A 88 -19.89 -11.96 7.85
CA ASN A 88 -18.96 -10.88 8.18
C ASN A 88 -19.05 -9.68 7.22
N GLY A 89 -19.95 -9.72 6.21
CA GLY A 89 -20.15 -8.64 5.24
C GLY A 89 -19.25 -8.75 4.00
N GLU A 90 -18.49 -9.83 3.84
CA GLU A 90 -17.77 -10.10 2.61
C GLU A 90 -18.72 -10.59 1.53
N GLU A 91 -18.50 -10.11 0.30
CA GLU A 91 -19.27 -10.48 -0.87
C GLU A 91 -18.33 -10.86 -2.02
N TYR A 92 -18.70 -11.92 -2.74
CA TYR A 92 -18.02 -12.39 -3.95
C TYR A 92 -19.06 -12.49 -5.06
N GLU A 93 -18.88 -11.75 -6.15
CA GLU A 93 -19.80 -11.69 -7.26
C GLU A 93 -19.06 -11.88 -8.59
N GLY A 94 -19.54 -12.76 -9.46
CA GLY A 94 -18.90 -13.00 -10.75
C GLY A 94 -19.24 -14.34 -11.35
N VAL A 95 -18.32 -14.88 -12.14
CA VAL A 95 -18.49 -16.14 -12.88
C VAL A 95 -17.94 -17.29 -12.05
N TYR A 96 -18.81 -18.27 -11.83
CA TYR A 96 -18.49 -19.50 -11.11
C TYR A 96 -18.38 -20.68 -12.08
N GLU A 97 -17.45 -21.57 -11.82
CA GLU A 97 -17.35 -22.88 -12.45
C GLU A 97 -17.26 -23.96 -11.36
N ASN A 98 -18.17 -24.95 -11.43
CA ASN A 98 -18.21 -26.06 -10.47
C ASN A 98 -18.21 -25.58 -9.00
N GLY A 99 -18.95 -24.51 -8.71
CA GLY A 99 -19.08 -23.91 -7.39
C GLY A 99 -17.92 -23.04 -6.93
N GLN A 100 -16.89 -22.83 -7.74
CA GLN A 100 -15.74 -21.98 -7.47
C GLN A 100 -15.79 -20.71 -8.27
N LEU A 101 -15.54 -19.55 -7.64
CA LEU A 101 -15.37 -18.29 -8.35
C LEU A 101 -14.07 -18.33 -9.15
N ILE A 102 -14.15 -18.01 -10.44
CA ILE A 102 -12.98 -17.96 -11.34
C ILE A 102 -12.66 -16.54 -11.79
N LYS A 103 -13.64 -15.66 -11.82
CA LYS A 103 -13.47 -14.24 -12.18
C LYS A 103 -14.61 -13.42 -11.61
N GLY A 104 -14.30 -12.25 -11.05
CA GLY A 104 -15.37 -11.40 -10.49
C GLY A 104 -14.84 -10.29 -9.60
N VAL A 105 -15.69 -9.89 -8.66
CA VAL A 105 -15.43 -8.82 -7.70
C VAL A 105 -15.60 -9.37 -6.29
N PHE A 106 -14.61 -9.12 -5.44
CA PHE A 106 -14.70 -9.23 -4.00
C PHE A 106 -14.94 -7.85 -3.40
N THR A 107 -15.81 -7.76 -2.40
CA THR A 107 -16.05 -6.55 -1.63
C THR A 107 -16.14 -6.88 -0.16
N SER A 108 -15.47 -6.09 0.68
CA SER A 108 -15.58 -6.14 2.14
C SER A 108 -15.63 -4.71 2.68
N ASN A 109 -16.50 -4.48 3.66
CA ASN A 109 -16.58 -3.21 4.39
C ASN A 109 -16.74 -3.53 5.86
N ILE A 110 -15.60 -3.61 6.57
CA ILE A 110 -15.56 -3.95 7.99
C ILE A 110 -15.05 -2.73 8.75
N ASN A 111 -15.86 -2.21 9.67
CA ASN A 111 -15.54 -1.05 10.51
C ASN A 111 -15.18 0.24 9.72
N GLY A 112 -15.68 0.37 8.50
CA GLY A 112 -15.40 1.51 7.63
C GLY A 112 -14.18 1.33 6.72
N ASP A 113 -13.43 0.24 6.86
CA ASP A 113 -12.35 -0.12 5.96
C ASP A 113 -12.93 -0.80 4.73
N LEU A 114 -12.86 -0.13 3.59
CA LEU A 114 -13.32 -0.67 2.31
C LEU A 114 -12.18 -1.45 1.64
N TRP A 115 -12.47 -2.71 1.30
CA TRP A 115 -11.57 -3.57 0.54
C TRP A 115 -12.28 -4.17 -0.65
N THR A 116 -11.75 -3.96 -1.82
CA THR A 116 -12.27 -4.52 -3.07
C THR A 116 -11.16 -5.20 -3.87
N TYR A 117 -11.51 -6.24 -4.58
CA TYR A 117 -10.68 -6.86 -5.61
C TYR A 117 -11.53 -7.13 -6.85
N ASN A 118 -11.01 -6.83 -8.02
CA ASN A 118 -11.63 -7.14 -9.30
C ASN A 118 -10.61 -7.87 -10.17
N GLY A 119 -10.86 -9.13 -10.49
CA GLY A 119 -9.90 -9.93 -11.22
C GLY A 119 -10.25 -11.41 -11.29
N GLU A 120 -9.21 -12.22 -11.47
CA GLU A 120 -9.30 -13.67 -11.52
C GLU A 120 -9.19 -14.26 -10.11
N PHE A 121 -9.82 -15.42 -9.92
CA PHE A 121 -9.89 -16.11 -8.63
C PHE A 121 -9.52 -17.60 -8.78
N ASN A 122 -9.09 -18.17 -7.70
CA ASN A 122 -9.07 -19.62 -7.50
C ASN A 122 -9.85 -19.92 -6.21
N GLY A 123 -11.15 -20.19 -6.38
CA GLY A 123 -12.08 -20.23 -5.27
C GLY A 123 -12.23 -18.87 -4.60
N ASN A 124 -11.80 -18.77 -3.33
CA ASN A 124 -11.86 -17.50 -2.58
C ASN A 124 -10.53 -16.74 -2.58
N TYR A 125 -9.50 -17.20 -3.28
CA TYR A 125 -8.18 -16.55 -3.34
C TYR A 125 -8.05 -15.70 -4.59
N PHE A 126 -7.49 -14.50 -4.45
CA PHE A 126 -7.08 -13.66 -5.59
C PHE A 126 -5.96 -14.37 -6.35
N GLN A 127 -6.16 -14.53 -7.64
CA GLN A 127 -5.27 -15.27 -8.51
C GLN A 127 -5.25 -14.60 -9.89
N GLY A 128 -4.13 -14.74 -10.65
CA GLY A 128 -4.03 -14.19 -12.00
C GLY A 128 -4.13 -12.67 -12.03
N VAL A 129 -4.64 -12.10 -13.11
CA VAL A 129 -4.66 -10.66 -13.32
C VAL A 129 -5.82 -10.01 -12.57
N GLY A 130 -5.51 -8.93 -11.82
CA GLY A 130 -6.53 -8.19 -11.08
C GLY A 130 -6.07 -6.86 -10.52
N ILE A 131 -7.03 -6.16 -9.89
CA ILE A 131 -6.84 -4.89 -9.20
C ILE A 131 -7.42 -5.02 -7.80
N GLU A 132 -6.58 -4.86 -6.79
CA GLU A 132 -6.98 -4.75 -5.38
C GLU A 132 -6.99 -3.28 -4.98
N LYS A 133 -8.02 -2.83 -4.28
CA LYS A 133 -8.10 -1.51 -3.67
C LYS A 133 -8.50 -1.64 -2.22
N ARG A 134 -7.77 -0.96 -1.33
CA ARG A 134 -8.11 -0.81 0.09
C ARG A 134 -8.14 0.65 0.47
N GLU A 135 -9.17 1.02 1.21
CA GLU A 135 -9.28 2.34 1.85
C GLU A 135 -9.30 2.12 3.35
N VAL A 136 -8.23 2.49 4.03
CA VAL A 136 -8.03 2.26 5.46
C VAL A 136 -7.17 3.37 6.06
N ASN A 137 -7.55 3.89 7.23
CA ASN A 137 -6.74 4.83 8.01
C ASN A 137 -6.12 5.99 7.20
N ASN A 138 -6.93 6.70 6.40
CA ASN A 138 -6.48 7.81 5.54
C ASN A 138 -5.47 7.39 4.46
N GLN A 139 -5.48 6.12 4.08
CA GLN A 139 -4.71 5.59 2.95
C GLN A 139 -5.62 4.98 1.92
N ILE A 140 -5.24 5.16 0.65
CA ILE A 140 -5.77 4.37 -0.46
C ILE A 140 -4.60 3.54 -0.99
N ILE A 141 -4.74 2.23 -0.91
CA ILE A 141 -3.76 1.27 -1.42
C ILE A 141 -4.37 0.64 -2.66
N ILE A 142 -3.67 0.72 -3.78
CA ILE A 142 -4.07 0.09 -5.05
C ILE A 142 -2.95 -0.84 -5.48
N LYS A 143 -3.27 -2.10 -5.70
CA LYS A 143 -2.37 -3.08 -6.31
C LYS A 143 -2.94 -3.52 -7.64
N GLU A 144 -2.13 -3.47 -8.68
CA GLU A 144 -2.52 -3.83 -10.03
C GLU A 144 -1.48 -4.76 -10.64
N GLY A 145 -1.91 -5.91 -11.13
CA GLY A 145 -1.00 -6.87 -11.75
C GLY A 145 -1.45 -8.32 -11.58
N GLU A 146 -0.47 -9.22 -11.52
CA GLU A 146 -0.66 -10.64 -11.35
C GLU A 146 -0.60 -11.03 -9.86
N PHE A 147 -1.63 -11.71 -9.38
CA PHE A 147 -1.77 -12.18 -8.01
C PHE A 147 -1.52 -13.68 -7.92
N PHE A 148 -0.99 -14.10 -6.79
CA PHE A 148 -0.84 -15.50 -6.41
C PHE A 148 -1.20 -15.66 -4.92
N SER A 149 -2.28 -16.40 -4.66
CA SER A 149 -2.80 -16.64 -3.29
C SER A 149 -2.90 -15.34 -2.47
N ASP A 150 -3.72 -14.39 -2.93
CA ASP A 150 -4.01 -13.07 -2.33
C ASP A 150 -2.83 -12.08 -2.32
N LYS A 151 -1.68 -12.44 -2.84
CA LYS A 151 -0.50 -11.57 -2.85
C LYS A 151 -0.18 -11.09 -4.25
N LEU A 152 0.15 -9.81 -4.38
CA LEU A 152 0.68 -9.29 -5.63
C LEU A 152 2.03 -9.95 -5.92
N TYR A 153 2.09 -10.70 -7.02
CA TYR A 153 3.27 -11.42 -7.46
C TYR A 153 4.10 -10.61 -8.46
N GLN A 154 3.42 -10.00 -9.43
CA GLN A 154 4.03 -9.11 -10.40
C GLN A 154 3.09 -7.96 -10.73
N GLY A 155 3.61 -6.73 -10.70
CA GLY A 155 2.80 -5.53 -10.96
C GLY A 155 3.22 -4.34 -10.10
N THR A 156 2.27 -3.45 -9.82
CA THR A 156 2.52 -2.22 -9.08
C THR A 156 1.61 -2.10 -7.87
N GLU A 157 2.16 -1.58 -6.78
CA GLU A 157 1.41 -1.12 -5.63
C GLU A 157 1.55 0.40 -5.53
N THR A 158 0.43 1.08 -5.43
CA THR A 158 0.36 2.52 -5.16
C THR A 158 -0.26 2.73 -3.78
N VAL A 159 0.44 3.43 -2.91
CA VAL A 159 -0.08 3.89 -1.61
C VAL A 159 -0.23 5.39 -1.65
N LEU A 160 -1.46 5.88 -1.56
CA LEU A 160 -1.79 7.30 -1.46
C LEU A 160 -2.19 7.65 -0.03
N PHE A 161 -1.48 8.56 0.59
CA PHE A 161 -1.80 9.12 1.90
C PHE A 161 -2.71 10.34 1.71
N THR A 162 -4.02 10.20 2.00
CA THR A 162 -5.01 11.22 1.68
C THR A 162 -4.81 12.52 2.45
N ASN A 163 -4.23 12.47 3.66
CA ASN A 163 -4.00 13.65 4.49
C ASN A 163 -2.80 14.49 4.03
N SER A 164 -1.79 13.87 3.42
CA SER A 164 -0.56 14.54 3.00
C SER A 164 -0.41 14.65 1.48
N GLY A 165 -1.22 13.91 0.72
CA GLY A 165 -1.07 13.80 -0.74
C GLY A 165 0.16 13.00 -1.18
N ILE A 166 0.90 12.38 -0.25
CA ILE A 166 2.06 11.55 -0.55
C ILE A 166 1.60 10.30 -1.31
N LYS A 167 2.27 10.01 -2.42
CA LYS A 167 2.06 8.84 -3.23
C LYS A 167 3.36 8.03 -3.33
N ILE A 168 3.30 6.76 -2.93
CA ILE A 168 4.42 5.82 -3.05
C ILE A 168 4.02 4.77 -4.08
N ILE A 169 4.90 4.50 -5.05
CA ILE A 169 4.72 3.43 -6.03
C ILE A 169 5.84 2.42 -5.85
N SER A 170 5.46 1.16 -5.69
CA SER A 170 6.37 0.03 -5.61
C SER A 170 6.10 -0.93 -6.77
N GLU A 171 7.15 -1.44 -7.39
CA GLU A 171 7.06 -2.57 -8.33
C GLU A 171 7.26 -3.88 -7.58
N TYR A 172 6.49 -4.88 -7.99
CA TYR A 172 6.61 -6.25 -7.53
C TYR A 172 7.11 -7.13 -8.67
N VAL A 173 8.17 -7.88 -8.41
CA VAL A 173 8.70 -8.91 -9.31
C VAL A 173 8.89 -10.18 -8.50
N LYS A 174 8.15 -11.24 -8.85
CA LYS A 174 8.14 -12.52 -8.13
C LYS A 174 7.86 -12.38 -6.63
N GLY A 175 6.91 -11.48 -6.29
CA GLY A 175 6.50 -11.22 -4.92
C GLY A 175 7.48 -10.35 -4.09
N ILE A 176 8.57 -9.89 -4.70
CA ILE A 176 9.54 -8.99 -4.05
C ILE A 176 9.24 -7.57 -4.49
N SER A 177 9.00 -6.67 -3.54
CA SER A 177 8.73 -5.27 -3.81
C SER A 177 9.99 -4.42 -3.84
N SER A 178 10.05 -3.47 -4.77
CA SER A 178 11.02 -2.38 -4.77
C SER A 178 10.30 -1.06 -5.02
N VAL A 179 10.62 -0.03 -4.25
CA VAL A 179 10.05 1.30 -4.47
C VAL A 179 10.70 1.92 -5.71
N VAL A 180 9.90 2.17 -6.75
CA VAL A 180 10.39 2.73 -8.02
C VAL A 180 10.04 4.19 -8.22
N ASN A 181 9.00 4.68 -7.53
CA ASN A 181 8.62 6.07 -7.57
C ASN A 181 8.00 6.49 -6.24
N ARG A 182 8.53 7.54 -5.67
CA ARG A 182 7.91 8.26 -4.56
C ARG A 182 7.59 9.66 -5.08
N ASN A 183 6.31 9.91 -5.41
CA ASN A 183 5.80 11.26 -5.42
C ASN A 183 5.59 11.72 -3.97
N ASP A 184 6.61 11.50 -3.17
CA ASP A 184 6.66 12.13 -1.87
C ASP A 184 7.36 13.50 -2.02
N ILE A 185 7.31 14.24 -0.96
CA ILE A 185 7.95 15.55 -0.81
C ILE A 185 9.48 15.45 -1.00
N ASN A 186 10.03 14.23 -1.10
CA ASN A 186 11.45 13.96 -1.30
C ASN A 186 11.83 13.66 -2.76
N THR A 187 10.90 13.71 -3.73
CA THR A 187 11.26 13.72 -5.15
C THR A 187 11.83 15.06 -5.53
N TYR A 188 12.77 15.05 -6.48
CA TYR A 188 13.33 16.28 -7.04
C TYR A 188 12.23 17.20 -7.54
N LYS A 189 12.23 18.41 -7.00
CA LYS A 189 11.46 19.54 -7.46
C LYS A 189 12.38 20.75 -7.37
N ALA A 190 12.63 21.40 -8.50
CA ALA A 190 13.54 22.54 -8.55
C ALA A 190 13.17 23.65 -7.54
N GLU A 191 11.87 23.83 -7.27
CA GLU A 191 11.37 24.80 -6.30
C GLU A 191 11.62 24.44 -4.83
N ASP A 192 11.90 23.16 -4.53
CA ASP A 192 12.19 22.72 -3.15
C ASP A 192 13.62 23.02 -2.73
N VAL A 193 14.53 23.30 -3.68
CA VAL A 193 15.93 23.67 -3.38
C VAL A 193 16.14 25.14 -3.71
N VAL A 194 16.34 25.94 -2.69
CA VAL A 194 16.53 27.38 -2.79
C VAL A 194 17.98 27.75 -2.54
N GLY A 195 18.58 28.50 -3.45
CA GLY A 195 19.94 28.98 -3.38
C GLY A 195 20.32 29.78 -4.64
N ASP A 196 21.38 30.56 -4.56
CA ASP A 196 21.78 31.50 -5.64
C ASP A 196 22.66 30.85 -6.72
N THR A 197 23.22 29.66 -6.42
CA THR A 197 24.14 28.96 -7.32
C THR A 197 23.47 27.73 -7.94
N GLU A 198 24.00 27.26 -9.09
CA GLU A 198 23.58 26.01 -9.73
C GLU A 198 23.99 24.78 -8.94
N PHE A 199 25.13 24.87 -8.26
CA PHE A 199 25.63 23.80 -7.37
C PHE A 199 26.34 24.39 -6.17
N ILE A 200 26.46 23.58 -5.12
CA ILE A 200 27.29 23.85 -3.94
C ILE A 200 28.20 22.65 -3.65
N GLU A 201 29.34 22.93 -3.01
CA GLU A 201 30.18 21.89 -2.44
C GLU A 201 30.10 21.96 -0.91
N VAL A 202 29.80 20.84 -0.29
CA VAL A 202 29.72 20.69 1.16
C VAL A 202 30.84 19.78 1.63
N ASN A 203 31.59 20.22 2.65
CA ASN A 203 32.63 19.40 3.25
C ASN A 203 32.05 18.27 4.09
N LEU A 204 32.64 17.09 3.97
CA LEU A 204 32.30 15.93 4.77
C LEU A 204 33.26 15.82 5.96
N LEU A 205 32.69 15.56 7.12
CA LEU A 205 33.45 15.33 8.35
C LEU A 205 33.76 13.83 8.46
N GLN A 206 35.01 13.48 8.43
CA GLN A 206 35.41 12.08 8.53
C GLN A 206 35.24 11.57 9.96
N ARG A 207 34.45 10.49 10.10
CA ARG A 207 34.26 9.73 11.34
C ARG A 207 35.04 8.42 11.25
N GLY A 208 35.86 8.12 12.25
CA GLY A 208 36.71 6.92 12.28
C GLY A 208 37.99 7.02 11.46
N THR A 209 38.72 5.93 11.37
CA THR A 209 39.99 5.82 10.65
C THR A 209 39.97 4.65 9.67
N VAL A 210 40.80 4.73 8.62
CA VAL A 210 40.98 3.65 7.65
C VAL A 210 41.48 2.36 8.33
N VAL A 211 42.24 2.49 9.41
CA VAL A 211 42.82 1.37 10.17
C VAL A 211 41.71 0.53 10.83
N ASP A 212 40.62 1.16 11.27
CA ASP A 212 39.52 0.45 11.94
C ASP A 212 38.47 -0.13 10.96
N SER A 213 38.67 -0.02 9.64
CA SER A 213 37.72 -0.41 8.61
C SER A 213 36.31 0.20 8.80
N ARG A 214 36.21 1.30 9.54
CA ARG A 214 34.97 2.00 9.90
C ARG A 214 34.95 3.43 9.40
N LEU A 215 35.39 3.61 8.15
CA LEU A 215 35.38 4.94 7.56
C LEU A 215 33.92 5.34 7.25
N ALA A 216 33.48 6.40 7.90
CA ALA A 216 32.19 7.01 7.67
C ALA A 216 32.33 8.53 7.52
N TYR A 217 31.35 9.16 6.97
CA TYR A 217 31.33 10.61 6.77
C TYR A 217 30.06 11.19 7.34
N ASP A 218 30.20 12.26 8.12
CA ASP A 218 29.10 13.08 8.58
C ASP A 218 29.00 14.35 7.73
N ILE A 219 27.84 14.90 7.70
CA ILE A 219 27.53 16.18 7.06
C ILE A 219 26.80 17.07 8.06
N GLU A 220 27.21 18.35 8.13
CA GLU A 220 26.53 19.34 8.96
C GLU A 220 25.26 19.83 8.24
N LEU A 221 24.13 19.78 8.94
CA LEU A 221 22.87 20.38 8.54
C LEU A 221 22.39 21.34 9.62
N GLU A 222 21.55 22.29 9.21
CA GLU A 222 20.90 23.23 10.12
C GLU A 222 19.38 23.19 9.89
N ILE A 223 18.60 23.00 10.95
CA ILE A 223 17.14 22.99 10.94
C ILE A 223 16.67 24.13 11.84
N ASN A 224 16.10 25.21 11.24
CA ASN A 224 15.67 26.42 11.93
C ASN A 224 16.73 26.96 12.92
N GLY A 225 17.98 27.07 12.46
CA GLY A 225 19.09 27.57 13.27
C GLY A 225 19.76 26.54 14.20
N VAL A 226 19.21 25.35 14.31
CA VAL A 226 19.78 24.27 15.13
C VAL A 226 20.68 23.41 14.26
N LYS A 227 22.01 23.52 14.49
CA LYS A 227 23.01 22.73 13.76
C LYS A 227 23.15 21.33 14.33
N GLY A 228 23.40 20.35 13.47
CA GLY A 228 23.69 18.97 13.84
C GLY A 228 24.49 18.24 12.77
N GLU A 229 24.91 17.03 13.10
CA GLU A 229 25.66 16.17 12.19
C GLU A 229 24.81 14.94 11.84
N TRP A 230 24.77 14.62 10.56
CA TRP A 230 24.10 13.44 10.02
C TRP A 230 25.10 12.53 9.34
N LEU A 231 25.05 11.26 9.69
CA LEU A 231 25.83 10.24 9.00
C LEU A 231 25.33 10.11 7.56
N LEU A 232 26.22 10.34 6.59
CA LEU A 232 25.92 10.12 5.17
C LEU A 232 25.91 8.63 4.88
N ASP A 233 24.71 8.09 4.62
CA ASP A 233 24.49 6.66 4.45
C ASP A 233 23.73 6.39 3.14
N SER A 234 24.45 5.95 2.10
CA SER A 234 23.85 5.60 0.81
C SER A 234 22.95 4.36 0.86
N GLY A 235 23.05 3.56 1.93
CA GLY A 235 22.16 2.42 2.18
C GLY A 235 20.86 2.79 2.87
N ALA A 236 20.79 3.98 3.49
CA ALA A 236 19.55 4.48 4.09
C ALA A 236 18.64 5.07 3.02
N MET A 237 17.35 4.65 3.06
CA MET A 237 16.36 5.15 2.08
C MET A 237 15.78 6.52 2.42
N GLY A 238 15.84 6.97 3.67
CA GLY A 238 15.19 8.18 4.16
C GLY A 238 16.13 9.20 4.77
N PHE A 239 15.56 10.33 5.18
CA PHE A 239 16.17 11.27 6.08
C PHE A 239 15.72 10.91 7.50
N THR A 240 16.68 10.53 8.36
CA THR A 240 16.37 10.06 9.71
C THR A 240 16.89 11.05 10.74
N ILE A 241 16.08 11.31 11.75
CA ILE A 241 16.44 12.11 12.92
C ILE A 241 16.45 11.18 14.12
N GLY A 242 17.60 11.01 14.75
CA GLY A 242 17.71 10.27 16.01
C GLY A 242 17.05 11.02 17.18
N ASN A 243 16.63 10.28 18.21
CA ASN A 243 15.89 10.82 19.34
C ASN A 243 16.61 12.02 20.01
N ILE A 244 17.92 11.92 20.24
CA ILE A 244 18.71 13.00 20.86
C ILE A 244 18.64 14.29 20.03
N MET A 245 18.77 14.18 18.72
CA MET A 245 18.67 15.34 17.84
C MET A 245 17.24 15.88 17.77
N PHE A 246 16.26 15.00 17.74
CA PHE A 246 14.85 15.40 17.72
C PHE A 246 14.44 16.15 18.99
N GLU A 247 14.79 15.65 20.17
CA GLU A 247 14.58 16.34 21.45
C GLU A 247 15.23 17.72 21.45
N ARG A 248 16.45 17.83 20.90
CA ARG A 248 17.14 19.11 20.77
C ARG A 248 16.43 20.09 19.84
N LEU A 249 15.85 19.61 18.72
CA LEU A 249 15.04 20.42 17.83
C LEU A 249 13.79 20.95 18.54
N ILE A 250 13.08 20.09 19.26
CA ILE A 250 11.89 20.46 20.04
C ILE A 250 12.23 21.48 21.13
N ALA A 251 13.29 21.26 21.88
CA ALA A 251 13.75 22.17 22.94
C ALA A 251 14.12 23.57 22.41
N ASN A 252 14.49 23.69 21.14
CA ASN A 252 14.76 24.96 20.46
C ASN A 252 13.57 25.51 19.67
N GLY A 253 12.38 24.94 19.87
CA GLY A 253 11.14 25.48 19.26
C GLY A 253 11.03 25.24 17.76
N VAL A 254 11.70 24.24 17.21
CA VAL A 254 11.59 23.89 15.79
C VAL A 254 10.19 23.36 15.51
N ASN A 255 9.50 24.00 14.59
CA ASN A 255 8.19 23.55 14.11
C ASN A 255 8.35 22.40 13.11
N TYR A 256 7.49 21.42 13.24
CA TYR A 256 7.35 20.32 12.29
C TYR A 256 5.88 19.93 12.14
N LYS A 257 5.54 19.34 11.01
CA LYS A 257 4.21 18.75 10.80
C LYS A 257 4.31 17.25 11.06
N ASP A 258 3.62 16.79 12.07
CA ASP A 258 3.43 15.35 12.31
C ASP A 258 2.49 14.78 11.24
N LEU A 259 2.90 13.71 10.58
CA LEU A 259 2.06 13.01 9.61
C LEU A 259 1.16 11.97 10.26
N ASN A 260 1.21 11.82 11.60
CA ASN A 260 0.49 10.82 12.39
C ASN A 260 0.69 9.40 11.83
N LYS A 261 1.94 9.06 11.55
CA LYS A 261 2.31 7.84 10.87
C LYS A 261 3.59 7.27 11.42
N THR A 262 3.53 6.02 11.83
CA THR A 262 4.69 5.23 12.22
C THR A 262 5.10 4.33 11.07
N VAL A 263 6.38 4.34 10.74
CA VAL A 263 6.98 3.47 9.72
C VAL A 263 7.95 2.51 10.35
N LYS A 264 8.04 1.33 9.77
CA LYS A 264 9.01 0.31 10.15
C LYS A 264 10.25 0.46 9.28
N SER A 265 11.39 0.61 9.92
CA SER A 265 12.69 0.67 9.27
C SER A 265 13.51 -0.58 9.60
N PHE A 266 14.29 -1.03 8.64
CA PHE A 266 15.20 -2.17 8.78
C PHE A 266 16.63 -1.70 8.60
N GLY A 267 17.53 -2.10 9.51
CA GLY A 267 18.95 -1.78 9.44
C GLY A 267 19.80 -2.91 10.01
N ILE A 268 21.11 -2.70 10.02
CA ILE A 268 22.08 -3.67 10.59
C ILE A 268 21.78 -3.97 12.07
N GLY A 269 21.18 -3.03 12.79
CA GLY A 269 20.76 -3.18 14.19
C GLY A 269 19.44 -3.89 14.40
N GLY A 270 18.74 -4.32 13.34
CA GLY A 270 17.42 -4.94 13.41
C GLY A 270 16.30 -4.01 12.94
N GLU A 271 15.10 -4.25 13.47
CA GLU A 271 13.89 -3.47 13.18
C GLU A 271 13.80 -2.26 14.13
N ALA A 272 13.41 -1.13 13.60
CA ALA A 272 13.06 0.07 14.36
C ALA A 272 11.75 0.66 13.83
N PHE A 273 10.98 1.27 14.73
CA PHE A 273 9.77 2.00 14.39
C PHE A 273 10.03 3.48 14.60
N GLY A 274 9.55 4.32 13.68
CA GLY A 274 9.73 5.75 13.77
C GLY A 274 8.56 6.52 13.18
N ASP A 275 8.32 7.72 13.73
CA ASP A 275 7.24 8.58 13.31
C ASP A 275 7.68 9.47 12.15
N LEU A 276 6.79 9.66 11.17
CA LEU A 276 7.04 10.52 10.03
C LEU A 276 6.65 11.96 10.35
N VAL A 277 7.61 12.86 10.12
CA VAL A 277 7.40 14.30 10.25
C VAL A 277 7.82 15.03 8.98
N VAL A 278 7.28 16.22 8.76
CA VAL A 278 7.73 17.13 7.71
C VAL A 278 8.40 18.33 8.36
N LEU A 279 9.64 18.58 7.97
CA LEU A 279 10.37 19.78 8.28
C LEU A 279 10.15 20.80 7.16
N GLU A 280 9.81 22.04 7.49
CA GLU A 280 9.59 23.08 6.48
C GLU A 280 10.88 23.38 5.72
N GLU A 281 12.00 23.50 6.43
CA GLU A 281 13.30 23.86 5.87
C GLU A 281 14.45 23.10 6.55
N VAL A 282 15.36 22.60 5.74
CA VAL A 282 16.65 22.04 6.16
C VAL A 282 17.73 22.73 5.36
N LYS A 283 18.69 23.39 6.05
CA LYS A 283 19.82 24.06 5.40
C LYS A 283 21.00 23.12 5.28
N ILE A 284 21.59 23.07 4.09
CA ILE A 284 22.81 22.32 3.76
C ILE A 284 23.76 23.24 2.98
N GLY A 285 24.87 23.61 3.58
CA GLY A 285 25.72 24.65 3.01
C GLY A 285 24.93 25.95 2.78
N ASP A 286 24.95 26.46 1.55
CA ASP A 286 24.20 27.65 1.16
C ASP A 286 22.81 27.37 0.60
N TYR A 287 22.40 26.08 0.56
CA TYR A 287 21.06 25.70 0.10
C TYR A 287 20.07 25.53 1.26
N ILE A 288 18.85 25.95 1.03
CA ILE A 288 17.67 25.63 1.85
C ILE A 288 16.85 24.60 1.10
N VAL A 289 16.66 23.45 1.69
CA VAL A 289 15.81 22.38 1.15
C VAL A 289 14.48 22.40 1.87
N LYS A 290 13.40 22.56 1.13
CA LYS A 290 12.03 22.67 1.67
C LYS A 290 11.31 21.32 1.70
N ASN A 291 10.29 21.26 2.55
CA ASN A 291 9.36 20.15 2.61
C ASN A 291 10.09 18.79 2.78
N VAL A 292 11.00 18.71 3.74
CA VAL A 292 11.79 17.49 3.97
C VAL A 292 11.02 16.52 4.86
N VAL A 293 10.69 15.35 4.33
CA VAL A 293 10.13 14.27 5.15
C VAL A 293 11.25 13.57 5.90
N ALA A 294 11.10 13.49 7.21
CA ALA A 294 12.01 12.81 8.11
C ALA A 294 11.31 11.67 8.85
N THR A 295 12.07 10.61 9.15
CA THR A 295 11.65 9.58 10.10
C THR A 295 12.36 9.84 11.43
N VAL A 296 11.59 10.04 12.48
CA VAL A 296 12.12 10.16 13.85
C VAL A 296 12.23 8.76 14.43
N LEU A 297 13.46 8.31 14.71
CA LEU A 297 13.72 6.98 15.25
C LEU A 297 14.24 7.07 16.69
N ASP A 298 13.88 6.09 17.50
CA ASP A 298 14.47 5.92 18.84
C ASP A 298 15.90 5.32 18.73
N THR A 299 16.79 6.09 18.14
CA THR A 299 18.21 5.79 17.97
C THR A 299 19.02 7.06 18.20
N PRO A 300 20.26 6.96 18.68
CA PRO A 300 21.08 8.15 18.93
C PRO A 300 21.60 8.80 17.65
N SER A 301 21.61 8.09 16.53
CA SER A 301 22.22 8.54 15.27
C SER A 301 21.17 9.08 14.30
N SER A 302 21.49 10.23 13.69
CA SER A 302 20.76 10.78 12.56
C SER A 302 21.42 10.38 11.25
N LEU A 303 20.62 10.01 10.22
CA LEU A 303 21.12 9.54 8.92
C LEU A 303 20.64 10.44 7.80
N LEU A 304 21.55 10.80 6.91
CA LEU A 304 21.24 11.44 5.64
C LEU A 304 21.32 10.39 4.55
N GLY A 305 20.15 9.88 4.19
CA GLY A 305 20.03 8.82 3.20
C GLY A 305 19.66 9.34 1.82
N THR A 306 19.48 8.39 0.89
CA THR A 306 19.17 8.64 -0.51
C THR A 306 17.89 9.46 -0.71
N GLY A 307 16.87 9.31 0.17
CA GLY A 307 15.62 10.07 0.08
C GLY A 307 15.81 11.58 0.22
N PHE A 308 16.77 12.05 1.03
CA PHE A 308 17.12 13.47 1.07
C PHE A 308 17.89 13.88 -0.18
N LEU A 309 18.82 13.03 -0.63
CA LEU A 309 19.65 13.32 -1.80
C LEU A 309 18.84 13.40 -3.10
N LEU A 310 17.68 12.73 -3.17
CA LEU A 310 16.73 12.84 -4.30
C LEU A 310 16.08 14.22 -4.43
N LYS A 311 16.28 15.14 -3.49
CA LYS A 311 15.87 16.55 -3.62
C LYS A 311 16.74 17.32 -4.61
N PHE A 312 17.87 16.79 -5.02
CA PHE A 312 18.83 17.43 -5.92
C PHE A 312 18.76 16.81 -7.31
N SER A 313 19.03 17.61 -8.34
CA SER A 313 19.06 17.13 -9.72
C SER A 313 20.24 16.20 -9.99
N ASN A 314 21.36 16.42 -9.29
CA ASN A 314 22.53 15.55 -9.35
C ASN A 314 23.31 15.64 -8.03
N VAL A 315 23.95 14.54 -7.65
CA VAL A 315 24.76 14.43 -6.45
C VAL A 315 26.07 13.73 -6.77
N ILE A 316 27.20 14.38 -6.49
CA ILE A 316 28.53 13.79 -6.67
C ILE A 316 29.20 13.64 -5.33
N TRP A 317 29.48 12.43 -4.94
CA TRP A 317 30.23 12.13 -3.71
C TRP A 317 31.69 11.89 -4.03
N ASN A 318 32.52 12.87 -3.71
CA ASN A 318 33.98 12.79 -3.85
C ASN A 318 34.60 12.34 -2.53
N MET A 319 34.84 11.05 -2.38
CA MET A 319 35.43 10.48 -1.16
C MET A 319 36.88 10.91 -0.93
N LYS A 320 37.65 11.14 -2.01
CA LYS A 320 39.05 11.53 -1.92
C LYS A 320 39.20 12.92 -1.32
N ASP A 321 38.38 13.85 -1.85
CA ASP A 321 38.45 15.26 -1.43
C ASP A 321 37.51 15.54 -0.24
N LYS A 322 36.78 14.51 0.22
CA LYS A 322 35.78 14.58 1.30
C LYS A 322 34.75 15.68 1.05
N LYS A 323 34.18 15.67 -0.14
CA LYS A 323 33.20 16.65 -0.56
C LYS A 323 31.96 15.98 -1.14
N LEU A 324 30.83 16.59 -0.90
CA LEU A 324 29.57 16.32 -1.56
C LEU A 324 29.19 17.52 -2.44
N THR A 325 29.08 17.32 -3.74
CA THR A 325 28.60 18.34 -4.66
C THR A 325 27.12 18.09 -4.93
N LEU A 326 26.30 19.11 -4.70
CA LEU A 326 24.85 19.05 -4.84
C LEU A 326 24.40 20.03 -5.91
N TYR A 327 23.70 19.58 -6.92
CA TYR A 327 23.14 20.39 -8.00
C TYR A 327 21.65 20.64 -7.76
N LYS A 328 21.26 21.88 -7.95
CA LYS A 328 19.88 22.34 -7.84
C LYS A 328 19.02 21.87 -9.01
#